data_1e78e53c218794c1530d1d46f84d76ef
#
_entry.id   1e78e53c218794c1530d1d46f84d76ef
#
_cell.length_a   1.000
_cell.length_b   1.000
_cell.length_c   1.000
_cell.angle_alpha   90.00
_cell.angle_beta   90.00
_cell.angle_gamma   90.00
#
_symmetry.space_group_name_H-M   'P 1'
#
loop_
_entity.id
_entity.type
_entity.pdbx_description
1 polymer ?
#
loop_
_entity_poly.entity_id
_entity_poly.type
_entity_poly.pdbx_seq_one_letter_code
_entity_poly.pdbx_strand_id
1 'polypeptide(L)'
;MNRCILLAIYVLAVPIALSAQRILNGSFEGSGQNCGINLSNQVFTAAMPNVVGFGEKNELDILSAPCNYGNAVRGTHFIAMTVIAGLTDAIGLKLSEPLMPGQTYTLQFYEKIGRVINGPARLSVGIASNPTSHGELLFTAFELHNDWTRHQFQFKPPTNGLYLTVILESAGEAWIFVDDFSLICPKIDLGNDTTYCAIENLNLKTASKFDSYLWSNGSTDPQLTVQDPGLYWLEGKLGGCTVRDSIEFLEKPLLCSCKLYFPEIFSPNRDNINDTWAPLTPCELGTYELLIFNRWGGLVFQSKQATTAWNGQHGDQDQPSGVYVFRIRYRFASNDATLYQDEGLIQLLR
;
A
#
# COMPACT_ATOMS: atom_id res chain seq x y z
N MET A 1 -29.46 9.44 -42.98
CA MET A 1 -28.19 8.71 -42.84
C MET A 1 -27.10 9.71 -42.46
N ASN A 2 -26.91 10.01 -41.21
CA ASN A 2 -25.77 10.79 -40.70
C ASN A 2 -25.02 9.93 -39.68
N ARG A 3 -23.84 9.47 -40.08
CA ARG A 3 -22.91 8.78 -39.20
C ARG A 3 -22.13 9.82 -38.41
N CYS A 4 -22.38 9.95 -37.13
CA CYS A 4 -21.47 10.60 -36.18
C CYS A 4 -20.28 9.68 -35.94
N ILE A 5 -19.12 10.12 -36.44
CA ILE A 5 -17.82 9.50 -36.08
C ILE A 5 -17.40 10.11 -34.75
N LEU A 6 -17.50 9.35 -33.68
CA LEU A 6 -16.86 9.70 -32.41
C LEU A 6 -15.35 9.44 -32.54
N LEU A 7 -14.58 10.51 -32.64
CA LEU A 7 -13.13 10.47 -32.47
C LEU A 7 -12.86 10.31 -30.96
N ALA A 8 -12.48 9.12 -30.53
CA ALA A 8 -11.91 8.91 -29.20
C ALA A 8 -10.49 9.54 -29.20
N ILE A 9 -10.38 10.69 -28.55
CA ILE A 9 -9.06 11.30 -28.28
C ILE A 9 -8.47 10.51 -27.11
N TYR A 10 -7.59 9.55 -27.41
CA TYR A 10 -6.69 8.96 -26.42
C TYR A 10 -5.67 10.04 -26.01
N VAL A 11 -5.94 10.71 -24.90
CA VAL A 11 -4.91 11.49 -24.21
C VAL A 11 -3.97 10.49 -23.54
N LEU A 12 -2.87 10.19 -24.22
CA LEU A 12 -1.73 9.53 -23.58
C LEU A 12 -1.25 10.47 -22.47
N ALA A 13 -1.65 10.20 -21.25
CA ALA A 13 -1.06 10.79 -20.07
C ALA A 13 0.39 10.29 -19.99
N VAL A 14 1.32 11.07 -20.53
CA VAL A 14 2.74 10.87 -20.24
C VAL A 14 2.88 11.10 -18.74
N PRO A 15 3.37 10.11 -17.96
CA PRO A 15 3.64 10.35 -16.55
C PRO A 15 4.76 11.38 -16.48
N ILE A 16 4.43 12.62 -16.13
CA ILE A 16 5.43 13.58 -15.70
C ILE A 16 5.97 13.00 -14.40
N ALA A 17 7.10 12.33 -14.46
CA ALA A 17 7.86 11.94 -13.29
C ALA A 17 8.34 13.25 -12.64
N LEU A 18 7.52 13.81 -11.76
CA LEU A 18 7.97 14.84 -10.84
C LEU A 18 9.10 14.18 -10.02
N SER A 19 10.31 14.68 -10.21
CA SER A 19 11.50 14.16 -9.52
C SER A 19 11.32 14.42 -8.02
N ALA A 20 11.01 13.36 -7.28
CA ALA A 20 11.05 13.42 -5.83
C ALA A 20 12.46 13.87 -5.41
N GLN A 21 12.53 14.73 -4.40
CA GLN A 21 13.77 15.16 -3.80
C GLN A 21 14.56 13.92 -3.33
N ARG A 22 15.83 13.79 -3.70
CA ARG A 22 16.61 12.56 -3.46
C ARG A 22 18.00 12.89 -2.94
N ILE A 23 18.53 11.94 -2.19
CA ILE A 23 19.94 11.83 -1.91
C ILE A 23 20.62 11.29 -3.16
N LEU A 24 21.61 12.00 -3.71
CA LEU A 24 22.18 11.68 -5.01
C LEU A 24 22.98 10.37 -5.03
N ASN A 25 23.59 9.98 -3.90
CA ASN A 25 24.34 8.74 -3.75
C ASN A 25 24.24 8.16 -2.33
N GLY A 26 23.01 7.91 -1.87
CA GLY A 26 22.79 7.35 -0.53
C GLY A 26 23.10 5.85 -0.41
N SER A 27 23.29 5.13 -1.51
CA SER A 27 23.72 3.73 -1.58
C SER A 27 25.21 3.58 -1.90
N PHE A 28 25.97 4.65 -1.89
CA PHE A 28 27.43 4.70 -2.02
C PHE A 28 28.02 4.03 -3.25
N GLU A 29 27.34 4.09 -4.38
CA GLU A 29 27.76 3.45 -5.61
C GLU A 29 28.69 4.32 -6.47
N GLY A 30 29.38 3.67 -7.43
CA GLY A 30 30.19 4.36 -8.43
C GLY A 30 31.58 4.81 -7.95
N SER A 31 32.10 4.24 -6.86
CA SER A 31 33.41 4.59 -6.32
C SER A 31 34.58 4.14 -7.21
N GLY A 32 34.42 3.15 -8.05
CA GLY A 32 35.50 2.52 -8.80
C GLY A 32 36.51 1.76 -7.93
N GLN A 33 36.33 1.76 -6.60
CA GLN A 33 37.20 1.04 -5.63
C GLN A 33 36.39 -0.09 -4.99
N ASN A 34 36.94 -1.29 -4.98
CA ASN A 34 36.28 -2.43 -4.33
C ASN A 34 36.55 -2.45 -2.81
N CYS A 35 37.75 -2.05 -2.37
CA CYS A 35 38.13 -2.00 -0.96
C CYS A 35 39.08 -0.81 -0.73
N GLY A 36 38.52 0.33 -0.34
CA GLY A 36 39.31 1.49 0.10
C GLY A 36 39.27 1.57 1.61
N ILE A 37 40.39 1.31 2.28
CA ILE A 37 40.48 1.30 3.74
C ILE A 37 41.36 2.46 4.22
N ASN A 38 40.93 3.14 5.30
CA ASN A 38 41.61 4.28 5.91
C ASN A 38 41.89 5.42 4.91
N LEU A 39 40.90 5.74 4.08
CA LEU A 39 41.02 6.80 3.11
C LEU A 39 40.91 8.17 3.80
N SER A 40 41.86 9.06 3.50
CA SER A 40 41.71 10.45 3.94
C SER A 40 40.43 11.06 3.36
N ASN A 41 39.86 12.06 4.04
CA ASN A 41 38.66 12.77 3.58
C ASN A 41 38.76 13.24 2.12
N GLN A 42 39.97 13.68 1.70
CA GLN A 42 40.19 14.12 0.33
C GLN A 42 40.16 12.94 -0.67
N VAL A 43 40.80 11.82 -0.35
CA VAL A 43 40.80 10.62 -1.22
C VAL A 43 39.40 10.01 -1.29
N PHE A 44 38.74 9.89 -0.14
CA PHE A 44 37.36 9.41 -0.06
C PHE A 44 36.41 10.26 -0.92
N THR A 45 36.45 11.59 -0.76
CA THR A 45 35.60 12.52 -1.51
C THR A 45 35.83 12.44 -3.01
N ALA A 46 37.08 12.25 -3.44
CA ALA A 46 37.42 12.07 -4.85
C ALA A 46 36.92 10.73 -5.41
N ALA A 47 36.88 9.68 -4.58
CA ALA A 47 36.45 8.35 -4.97
C ALA A 47 34.92 8.15 -4.91
N MET A 48 34.17 8.91 -4.08
CA MET A 48 32.76 8.70 -3.84
C MET A 48 31.89 9.85 -4.40
N PRO A 49 31.23 9.67 -5.55
CA PRO A 49 30.42 10.73 -6.17
C PRO A 49 29.33 11.23 -5.23
N ASN A 50 29.18 12.57 -5.12
CA ASN A 50 28.13 13.25 -4.33
C ASN A 50 28.17 12.97 -2.80
N VAL A 51 29.24 12.41 -2.29
CA VAL A 51 29.49 12.23 -0.86
C VAL A 51 30.82 12.86 -0.50
N VAL A 52 30.84 13.68 0.54
CA VAL A 52 32.02 14.40 1.00
C VAL A 52 32.41 13.84 2.36
N GLY A 53 33.64 13.34 2.45
CA GLY A 53 34.24 12.94 3.72
C GLY A 53 34.71 14.17 4.50
N PHE A 54 34.38 14.20 5.80
CA PHE A 54 34.93 15.20 6.73
C PHE A 54 35.03 14.58 8.13
N GLY A 55 35.47 15.33 9.06
CA GLY A 55 35.70 14.81 10.41
C GLY A 55 37.22 14.74 10.74
N GLU A 56 37.54 14.74 12.01
CA GLU A 56 38.92 14.86 12.50
C GLU A 56 39.68 13.55 12.41
N LYS A 57 38.97 12.38 12.42
CA LYS A 57 39.58 11.07 12.30
C LYS A 57 40.20 10.86 10.93
N ASN A 58 39.51 11.30 9.87
CA ASN A 58 40.05 11.32 8.49
C ASN A 58 40.47 9.94 7.96
N GLU A 59 39.67 8.88 8.29
CA GLU A 59 39.96 7.48 7.96
C GLU A 59 38.68 6.73 7.53
N LEU A 60 37.99 7.24 6.51
CA LEU A 60 36.76 6.61 5.98
C LEU A 60 37.08 5.37 5.14
N ASP A 61 36.24 4.35 5.20
CA ASP A 61 36.38 3.15 4.39
C ASP A 61 35.26 3.04 3.36
N ILE A 62 35.62 2.59 2.15
CA ILE A 62 34.67 2.16 1.10
C ILE A 62 34.77 0.65 1.02
N LEU A 63 33.71 -0.05 1.43
CA LEU A 63 33.68 -1.49 1.57
C LEU A 63 32.71 -2.13 0.59
N SER A 64 32.97 -3.38 0.21
CA SER A 64 32.15 -4.23 -0.62
C SER A 64 32.33 -5.69 -0.25
N ALA A 65 31.53 -6.61 -0.80
CA ALA A 65 31.63 -8.04 -0.52
C ALA A 65 33.05 -8.63 -0.64
N PRO A 66 33.87 -8.27 -1.66
CA PRO A 66 35.28 -8.72 -1.76
C PRO A 66 36.18 -8.34 -0.59
N CYS A 67 35.78 -7.35 0.23
CA CYS A 67 36.56 -6.93 1.41
C CYS A 67 36.42 -7.84 2.62
N ASN A 68 35.57 -8.87 2.57
CA ASN A 68 35.25 -9.80 3.66
C ASN A 68 34.52 -9.17 4.88
N TYR A 69 33.86 -8.03 4.72
CA TYR A 69 33.08 -7.39 5.78
C TYR A 69 31.55 -7.59 5.60
N GLY A 70 31.15 -8.40 4.61
CA GLY A 70 29.78 -8.71 4.28
C GLY A 70 29.26 -7.98 3.04
N ASN A 71 27.95 -8.06 2.82
CA ASN A 71 27.29 -7.45 1.68
C ASN A 71 26.68 -6.10 2.06
N ALA A 72 26.61 -5.19 1.10
CA ALA A 72 25.79 -3.98 1.17
C ALA A 72 24.29 -4.33 1.32
N VAL A 73 23.52 -3.42 1.90
CA VAL A 73 22.04 -3.51 1.92
C VAL A 73 21.50 -3.25 0.52
N ARG A 74 22.06 -2.25 -0.16
CA ARG A 74 21.69 -1.90 -1.52
C ARG A 74 22.91 -1.68 -2.40
N GLY A 75 22.85 -2.28 -3.60
CA GLY A 75 23.96 -2.18 -4.54
C GLY A 75 25.14 -3.06 -4.15
N THR A 76 26.35 -2.52 -4.23
CA THR A 76 27.61 -3.27 -4.04
C THR A 76 28.49 -2.72 -2.94
N HIS A 77 28.33 -1.44 -2.60
CA HIS A 77 29.21 -0.73 -1.67
C HIS A 77 28.45 -0.23 -0.43
N PHE A 78 29.20 -0.07 0.65
CA PHE A 78 28.76 0.60 1.87
C PHE A 78 29.96 1.32 2.50
N ILE A 79 29.68 2.24 3.39
CA ILE A 79 30.71 3.05 4.05
C ILE A 79 30.92 2.56 5.48
N ALA A 80 32.19 2.51 5.90
CA ALA A 80 32.51 2.38 7.30
C ALA A 80 33.10 3.69 7.84
N MET A 81 32.68 4.04 9.03
CA MET A 81 33.05 5.23 9.78
C MET A 81 33.68 4.81 11.08
N THR A 82 34.74 5.50 11.48
CA THR A 82 35.50 5.19 12.69
C THR A 82 35.48 6.36 13.66
N VAL A 83 35.49 6.04 14.94
CA VAL A 83 35.83 6.98 16.02
C VAL A 83 36.83 6.37 16.95
N ILE A 84 37.91 7.11 17.24
CA ILE A 84 38.98 6.71 18.17
C ILE A 84 39.42 7.92 18.95
N ALA A 85 39.49 7.80 20.29
CA ALA A 85 39.95 8.83 21.19
C ALA A 85 39.24 10.20 20.99
N GLY A 86 37.99 10.18 20.64
CA GLY A 86 37.15 11.37 20.40
C GLY A 86 37.30 11.98 19.00
N LEU A 87 38.28 11.51 18.19
CA LEU A 87 38.35 11.90 16.76
C LEU A 87 37.37 11.09 15.96
N THR A 88 36.50 11.76 15.22
CA THR A 88 35.36 11.15 14.52
C THR A 88 35.49 11.25 13.02
N ASP A 89 34.95 10.23 12.31
CA ASP A 89 34.64 10.34 10.90
C ASP A 89 33.20 10.91 10.72
N ALA A 90 33.04 11.65 9.62
CA ALA A 90 31.79 12.21 9.23
C ALA A 90 31.68 12.26 7.70
N ILE A 91 30.44 12.19 7.20
CA ILE A 91 30.12 12.32 5.77
C ILE A 91 29.00 13.32 5.51
N GLY A 92 29.07 14.02 4.39
CA GLY A 92 28.02 14.90 3.87
C GLY A 92 27.46 14.32 2.58
N LEU A 93 26.18 13.94 2.60
CA LEU A 93 25.43 13.35 1.47
C LEU A 93 24.70 14.48 0.71
N LYS A 94 25.04 14.67 -0.56
CA LYS A 94 24.45 15.72 -1.38
C LYS A 94 23.02 15.38 -1.78
N LEU A 95 22.13 16.35 -1.64
CA LEU A 95 20.75 16.30 -2.10
C LEU A 95 20.63 16.83 -3.54
N SER A 96 19.60 16.39 -4.27
CA SER A 96 19.28 16.93 -5.59
C SER A 96 18.87 18.41 -5.55
N GLU A 97 18.18 18.79 -4.46
CA GLU A 97 17.71 20.14 -4.17
C GLU A 97 17.73 20.34 -2.64
N PRO A 98 17.83 21.59 -2.13
CA PRO A 98 17.78 21.86 -0.70
C PRO A 98 16.45 21.41 -0.06
N LEU A 99 16.49 20.87 1.16
CA LEU A 99 15.30 20.65 1.96
C LEU A 99 14.73 21.98 2.43
N MET A 100 13.40 22.09 2.41
CA MET A 100 12.69 23.32 2.77
C MET A 100 12.29 23.31 4.25
N PRO A 101 12.56 24.39 5.01
CA PRO A 101 12.16 24.48 6.41
C PRO A 101 10.66 24.31 6.60
N GLY A 102 10.30 23.59 7.67
CA GLY A 102 8.91 23.37 8.04
C GLY A 102 8.18 22.28 7.25
N GLN A 103 8.71 21.83 6.12
CA GLN A 103 8.17 20.67 5.38
C GLN A 103 8.55 19.37 6.05
N THR A 104 7.64 18.38 6.03
CA THR A 104 7.89 17.06 6.61
C THR A 104 8.58 16.16 5.60
N TYR A 105 9.66 15.53 6.02
CA TYR A 105 10.40 14.52 5.26
C TYR A 105 10.50 13.24 6.06
N THR A 106 10.64 12.11 5.38
CA THR A 106 10.94 10.82 6.00
C THR A 106 12.28 10.35 5.46
N LEU A 107 13.25 10.17 6.34
CA LEU A 107 14.56 9.59 6.02
C LEU A 107 14.60 8.14 6.46
N GLN A 108 15.19 7.30 5.63
CA GLN A 108 15.58 5.93 5.95
C GLN A 108 17.06 5.77 5.71
N PHE A 109 17.72 4.99 6.55
CA PHE A 109 19.07 4.48 6.33
C PHE A 109 19.28 3.16 7.09
N TYR A 110 20.37 2.47 6.81
CA TYR A 110 20.78 1.26 7.51
C TYR A 110 22.11 1.46 8.20
N GLU A 111 22.26 0.82 9.37
CA GLU A 111 23.50 0.77 10.10
C GLU A 111 23.81 -0.66 10.55
N LYS A 112 25.11 -0.92 10.80
CA LYS A 112 25.60 -2.18 11.36
C LYS A 112 26.88 -1.92 12.15
N ILE A 113 27.01 -2.52 13.33
CA ILE A 113 28.25 -2.49 14.11
C ILE A 113 29.29 -3.37 13.43
N GLY A 114 30.43 -2.81 13.05
CA GLY A 114 31.65 -3.55 12.76
C GLY A 114 32.37 -3.91 14.05
N ARG A 115 32.61 -2.92 14.93
CA ARG A 115 33.21 -3.09 16.24
C ARG A 115 32.92 -1.90 17.14
N VAL A 116 32.62 -2.15 18.42
CA VAL A 116 32.55 -1.11 19.45
C VAL A 116 33.37 -1.54 20.66
N ILE A 117 34.21 -0.64 21.15
CA ILE A 117 35.09 -0.85 22.31
C ILE A 117 34.90 0.32 23.27
N ASN A 118 34.66 -0.01 24.55
CA ASN A 118 34.67 0.93 25.68
C ASN A 118 33.70 2.10 25.57
N GLY A 119 32.41 1.82 25.43
CA GLY A 119 31.37 2.82 25.57
C GLY A 119 30.29 2.79 24.46
N PRO A 120 29.20 3.48 24.68
CA PRO A 120 28.15 3.56 23.67
C PRO A 120 28.60 4.39 22.47
N ALA A 121 28.33 3.89 21.27
CA ALA A 121 28.47 4.65 20.04
C ALA A 121 27.07 5.12 19.57
N ARG A 122 27.01 6.24 18.87
CA ARG A 122 25.79 6.80 18.29
C ARG A 122 26.05 7.39 16.91
N LEU A 123 25.06 7.28 16.03
CA LEU A 123 25.05 7.95 14.74
C LEU A 123 24.10 9.15 14.81
N SER A 124 24.62 10.32 14.54
CA SER A 124 23.85 11.57 14.45
C SER A 124 23.68 11.98 12.98
N VAL A 125 22.45 12.30 12.60
CA VAL A 125 22.12 12.82 11.26
C VAL A 125 21.72 14.28 11.39
N GLY A 126 22.35 15.12 10.61
CA GLY A 126 22.09 16.56 10.56
C GLY A 126 21.74 17.05 9.17
N ILE A 127 21.45 18.36 9.07
CA ILE A 127 21.20 19.07 7.81
C ILE A 127 22.10 20.31 7.74
N ALA A 128 22.79 20.50 6.63
CA ALA A 128 23.71 21.63 6.45
C ALA A 128 23.66 22.20 5.03
N SER A 129 24.00 23.48 4.91
CA SER A 129 24.24 24.13 3.61
C SER A 129 25.64 23.82 3.06
N ASN A 130 26.58 23.47 3.95
CA ASN A 130 27.97 23.13 3.63
C ASN A 130 28.24 21.64 3.89
N PRO A 131 28.89 20.91 2.97
CA PRO A 131 29.12 19.47 3.09
C PRO A 131 30.06 19.06 4.23
N THR A 132 30.85 19.96 4.77
CA THR A 132 31.86 19.72 5.83
C THR A 132 31.46 20.33 7.18
N SER A 133 30.19 20.67 7.36
CA SER A 133 29.64 21.17 8.61
C SER A 133 28.74 20.13 9.25
N HIS A 134 28.75 20.02 10.58
CA HIS A 134 27.83 19.16 11.32
C HIS A 134 26.36 19.57 11.12
N GLY A 135 26.10 20.86 10.84
CA GLY A 135 24.76 21.39 10.60
C GLY A 135 23.83 21.31 11.81
N GLU A 136 22.55 21.40 11.54
CA GLU A 136 21.50 21.30 12.55
C GLU A 136 21.08 19.83 12.72
N LEU A 137 21.03 19.34 13.97
CA LEU A 137 20.69 17.97 14.30
C LEU A 137 19.24 17.64 13.95
N LEU A 138 19.03 16.54 13.23
CA LEU A 138 17.72 16.00 12.87
C LEU A 138 17.36 14.75 13.66
N PHE A 139 18.33 13.85 13.88
CA PHE A 139 18.12 12.55 14.50
C PHE A 139 19.41 12.00 15.12
N THR A 140 19.26 11.20 16.18
CA THR A 140 20.36 10.41 16.75
C THR A 140 19.90 8.98 16.99
N ALA A 141 20.60 8.01 16.41
CA ALA A 141 20.49 6.60 16.73
C ALA A 141 21.39 6.30 17.94
N PHE A 142 20.76 6.08 19.10
CA PHE A 142 21.46 5.75 20.35
C PHE A 142 21.72 4.26 20.51
N GLU A 143 20.92 3.41 19.85
CA GLU A 143 21.08 1.97 19.81
C GLU A 143 21.57 1.58 18.42
N LEU A 144 22.72 0.92 18.35
CA LEU A 144 23.31 0.38 17.13
C LEU A 144 23.35 -1.16 17.23
N HIS A 145 23.35 -1.84 16.08
CA HIS A 145 23.04 -3.27 16.00
C HIS A 145 24.15 -4.06 15.28
N ASN A 146 24.28 -5.35 15.61
CA ASN A 146 25.26 -6.25 14.99
C ASN A 146 24.88 -6.70 13.58
N ASP A 147 23.62 -6.59 13.22
CA ASP A 147 23.10 -6.88 11.90
C ASP A 147 22.60 -5.61 11.24
N TRP A 148 22.54 -5.59 9.91
CA TRP A 148 21.99 -4.46 9.18
C TRP A 148 20.58 -4.11 9.68
N THR A 149 20.47 -2.99 10.35
CA THR A 149 19.23 -2.51 10.96
C THR A 149 18.80 -1.21 10.33
N ARG A 150 17.52 -1.16 9.98
CA ARG A 150 16.89 -0.01 9.37
C ARG A 150 16.46 1.01 10.40
N HIS A 151 16.90 2.25 10.24
CA HIS A 151 16.35 3.42 10.91
C HIS A 151 15.42 4.16 9.95
N GLN A 152 14.27 4.58 10.44
CA GLN A 152 13.29 5.39 9.70
C GLN A 152 12.65 6.41 10.64
N PHE A 153 12.69 7.69 10.26
CA PHE A 153 12.12 8.75 11.08
C PHE A 153 11.60 9.90 10.23
N GLN A 154 10.62 10.63 10.78
CA GLN A 154 10.11 11.86 10.20
C GLN A 154 10.76 13.07 10.87
N PHE A 155 11.04 14.09 10.07
CA PHE A 155 11.63 15.33 10.57
C PHE A 155 11.16 16.54 9.76
N LYS A 156 11.32 17.72 10.35
CA LYS A 156 11.14 19.02 9.69
C LYS A 156 12.46 19.76 9.80
N PRO A 157 13.18 20.01 8.69
CA PRO A 157 14.44 20.73 8.78
C PRO A 157 14.21 22.14 9.33
N PRO A 158 15.06 22.61 10.26
CA PRO A 158 14.93 23.96 10.80
C PRO A 158 15.46 25.02 9.84
N THR A 159 16.36 24.65 8.95
CA THR A 159 17.00 25.51 7.96
C THR A 159 17.03 24.87 6.58
N ASN A 160 17.24 25.68 5.53
CA ASN A 160 17.56 25.16 4.19
C ASN A 160 18.89 24.43 4.22
N GLY A 161 18.92 23.19 3.73
CA GLY A 161 20.15 22.41 3.65
C GLY A 161 20.23 21.61 2.36
N LEU A 162 21.43 21.61 1.79
CA LEU A 162 21.75 20.86 0.55
C LEU A 162 22.46 19.53 0.86
N TYR A 163 22.87 19.32 2.11
CA TYR A 163 23.58 18.15 2.54
C TYR A 163 22.95 17.55 3.80
N LEU A 164 22.69 16.25 3.78
CA LEU A 164 22.51 15.48 5.01
C LEU A 164 23.88 15.09 5.52
N THR A 165 24.15 15.35 6.79
CA THR A 165 25.43 15.02 7.43
C THR A 165 25.25 13.85 8.36
N VAL A 166 26.19 12.91 8.34
CA VAL A 166 26.20 11.74 9.22
C VAL A 166 27.50 11.75 10.01
N ILE A 167 27.38 11.63 11.31
CA ILE A 167 28.51 11.74 12.24
C ILE A 167 28.46 10.56 13.20
N LEU A 168 29.60 9.89 13.33
CA LEU A 168 29.77 8.84 14.33
C LEU A 168 30.38 9.45 15.58
N GLU A 169 29.78 9.24 16.73
CA GLU A 169 30.26 9.71 18.02
C GLU A 169 30.35 8.51 18.99
N SER A 170 31.43 8.46 19.79
CA SER A 170 31.61 7.50 20.88
C SER A 170 32.56 8.03 21.94
N ALA A 171 32.38 7.63 23.17
CA ALA A 171 33.34 7.88 24.24
C ALA A 171 34.60 6.94 24.14
N GLY A 172 34.48 5.84 23.40
CA GLY A 172 35.53 4.88 23.15
C GLY A 172 35.91 4.77 21.67
N GLU A 173 36.24 3.56 21.25
CA GLU A 173 36.51 3.21 19.86
C GLU A 173 35.28 2.55 19.27
N ALA A 174 34.82 2.99 18.09
CA ALA A 174 33.75 2.34 17.33
C ALA A 174 34.06 2.36 15.84
N TRP A 175 33.62 1.30 15.16
CA TRP A 175 33.67 1.12 13.72
C TRP A 175 32.29 0.69 13.25
N ILE A 176 31.58 1.55 12.52
CA ILE A 176 30.17 1.39 12.19
C ILE A 176 29.99 1.47 10.67
N PHE A 177 29.22 0.57 10.13
CA PHE A 177 28.84 0.52 8.72
C PHE A 177 27.52 1.27 8.51
N VAL A 178 27.42 1.99 7.42
CA VAL A 178 26.21 2.70 7.01
C VAL A 178 25.92 2.49 5.53
N ASP A 179 24.63 2.40 5.17
CA ASP A 179 24.19 2.20 3.79
C ASP A 179 22.76 2.67 3.55
N ASP A 180 22.36 2.78 2.28
CA ASP A 180 21.00 3.04 1.73
C ASP A 180 20.28 4.21 2.39
N PHE A 181 20.94 5.38 2.45
CA PHE A 181 20.27 6.63 2.83
C PHE A 181 19.29 7.05 1.74
N SER A 182 18.02 7.14 2.07
CA SER A 182 16.97 7.53 1.13
C SER A 182 15.87 8.38 1.78
N LEU A 183 15.43 9.41 1.08
CA LEU A 183 14.19 10.10 1.41
C LEU A 183 13.03 9.28 0.89
N ILE A 184 12.14 8.89 1.79
CA ILE A 184 11.00 8.02 1.50
C ILE A 184 9.75 8.86 1.33
N CYS A 185 9.08 8.68 0.21
CA CYS A 185 7.74 9.20 0.02
C CYS A 185 6.69 8.23 0.64
N PRO A 186 5.73 8.72 1.40
CA PRO A 186 4.60 7.90 1.82
C PRO A 186 3.87 7.37 0.58
N LYS A 187 3.26 6.21 0.70
CA LYS A 187 2.43 5.66 -0.38
C LYS A 187 0.98 6.10 -0.20
N ILE A 188 0.31 6.35 -1.31
CA ILE A 188 -1.15 6.35 -1.38
C ILE A 188 -1.55 4.92 -1.75
N ASP A 189 -2.61 4.43 -1.12
CA ASP A 189 -3.26 3.16 -1.44
C ASP A 189 -4.77 3.41 -1.33
N LEU A 190 -5.42 3.47 -2.48
CA LEU A 190 -6.87 3.64 -2.61
C LEU A 190 -7.61 2.29 -2.67
N GLY A 191 -6.85 1.17 -2.69
CA GLY A 191 -7.38 -0.17 -2.86
C GLY A 191 -7.37 -0.64 -4.31
N ASN A 192 -7.88 -1.86 -4.51
CA ASN A 192 -7.95 -2.45 -5.84
C ASN A 192 -9.19 -1.97 -6.61
N ASP A 193 -9.08 -1.97 -7.94
CA ASP A 193 -10.23 -1.76 -8.83
C ASP A 193 -11.36 -2.71 -8.43
N THR A 194 -12.56 -2.18 -8.33
CA THR A 194 -13.69 -2.92 -7.81
C THR A 194 -14.94 -2.72 -8.65
N THR A 195 -15.85 -3.68 -8.54
CA THR A 195 -17.15 -3.64 -9.21
C THR A 195 -18.24 -3.56 -8.17
N TYR A 196 -19.28 -2.78 -8.44
CA TYR A 196 -20.39 -2.58 -7.51
C TYR A 196 -21.73 -2.47 -8.26
N CYS A 197 -22.82 -2.64 -7.53
CA CYS A 197 -24.17 -2.57 -8.04
C CYS A 197 -24.80 -1.17 -7.92
N ALA A 198 -24.49 -0.45 -6.85
CA ALA A 198 -24.82 0.96 -6.69
C ALA A 198 -23.82 1.58 -5.71
N ILE A 199 -23.26 2.74 -6.04
CA ILE A 199 -22.46 3.48 -5.08
C ILE A 199 -23.40 4.32 -4.21
N GLU A 200 -23.48 3.98 -2.93
CA GLU A 200 -24.13 4.84 -1.94
C GLU A 200 -23.02 5.49 -1.10
N ASN A 201 -22.59 6.71 -1.48
CA ASN A 201 -21.68 7.56 -0.69
C ASN A 201 -20.40 6.87 -0.19
N LEU A 202 -19.67 6.20 -1.09
CA LEU A 202 -18.39 5.61 -0.77
C LEU A 202 -17.35 6.72 -0.55
N ASN A 203 -16.69 6.71 0.62
CA ASN A 203 -15.63 7.67 0.92
C ASN A 203 -14.25 7.08 0.65
N LEU A 204 -13.56 7.61 -0.34
CA LEU A 204 -12.15 7.34 -0.59
C LEU A 204 -11.29 8.18 0.33
N LYS A 205 -10.29 7.57 0.94
CA LYS A 205 -9.27 8.23 1.77
C LYS A 205 -7.99 7.40 1.76
N THR A 206 -6.86 8.04 2.03
CA THR A 206 -5.59 7.36 2.27
C THR A 206 -5.26 7.32 3.77
N ALA A 207 -4.53 6.29 4.20
CA ALA A 207 -4.04 6.19 5.57
C ALA A 207 -2.92 7.21 5.86
N SER A 208 -2.14 7.58 4.84
CA SER A 208 -1.06 8.55 4.96
C SER A 208 -1.59 9.99 4.95
N LYS A 209 -1.00 10.85 5.76
CA LYS A 209 -1.30 12.30 5.77
C LYS A 209 -0.35 13.02 4.83
N PHE A 210 -0.90 13.98 4.06
CA PHE A 210 -0.17 14.82 3.12
C PHE A 210 -0.37 16.31 3.47
N ASP A 211 0.54 17.16 3.01
CA ASP A 211 0.43 18.63 3.17
C ASP A 211 -0.65 19.18 2.22
N SER A 212 -0.85 18.53 1.07
CA SER A 212 -1.92 18.84 0.13
C SER A 212 -2.40 17.61 -0.62
N TYR A 213 -3.65 17.65 -1.04
CA TYR A 213 -4.36 16.63 -1.80
C TYR A 213 -4.90 17.23 -3.08
N LEU A 214 -4.96 16.45 -4.15
CA LEU A 214 -5.64 16.78 -5.40
C LEU A 214 -6.29 15.53 -5.96
N TRP A 215 -7.62 15.52 -6.00
CA TRP A 215 -8.41 14.44 -6.57
C TRP A 215 -8.71 14.66 -8.05
N SER A 216 -9.10 13.58 -8.73
CA SER A 216 -9.46 13.58 -10.16
C SER A 216 -10.57 14.58 -10.53
N ASN A 217 -11.45 14.94 -9.60
CA ASN A 217 -12.51 15.93 -9.77
C ASN A 217 -12.09 17.37 -9.39
N GLY A 218 -10.83 17.58 -9.02
CA GLY A 218 -10.30 18.88 -8.59
C GLY A 218 -10.48 19.20 -7.10
N SER A 219 -11.12 18.33 -6.30
CA SER A 219 -11.19 18.51 -4.84
C SER A 219 -9.80 18.43 -4.21
N THR A 220 -9.60 19.22 -3.15
CA THR A 220 -8.38 19.27 -2.34
C THR A 220 -8.61 18.77 -0.91
N ASP A 221 -9.75 18.17 -0.63
CA ASP A 221 -10.07 17.61 0.68
C ASP A 221 -9.28 16.32 0.94
N PRO A 222 -9.02 15.93 2.19
CA PRO A 222 -8.31 14.70 2.53
C PRO A 222 -9.10 13.42 2.19
N GLN A 223 -10.37 13.55 1.83
CA GLN A 223 -11.25 12.45 1.40
C GLN A 223 -12.15 12.89 0.25
N LEU A 224 -12.57 11.93 -0.57
CA LEU A 224 -13.50 12.13 -1.67
C LEU A 224 -14.70 11.21 -1.53
N THR A 225 -15.91 11.76 -1.60
CA THR A 225 -17.13 10.97 -1.71
C THR A 225 -17.38 10.62 -3.18
N VAL A 226 -17.44 9.33 -3.48
CA VAL A 226 -17.69 8.77 -4.80
C VAL A 226 -19.19 8.49 -4.94
N GLN A 227 -19.81 8.91 -6.05
CA GLN A 227 -21.22 8.72 -6.34
C GLN A 227 -21.46 8.02 -7.68
N ASP A 228 -20.51 8.08 -8.59
CA ASP A 228 -20.63 7.56 -9.95
C ASP A 228 -19.50 6.55 -10.27
N PRO A 229 -19.74 5.62 -11.23
CA PRO A 229 -18.69 4.78 -11.79
C PRO A 229 -17.61 5.60 -12.47
N GLY A 230 -16.39 5.07 -12.51
CA GLY A 230 -15.29 5.69 -13.21
C GLY A 230 -13.94 5.55 -12.53
N LEU A 231 -12.94 6.19 -13.13
CA LEU A 231 -11.58 6.23 -12.63
C LEU A 231 -11.39 7.43 -11.70
N TYR A 232 -11.04 7.13 -10.46
CA TYR A 232 -10.67 8.13 -9.46
C TYR A 232 -9.18 8.03 -9.16
N TRP A 233 -8.52 9.17 -9.00
CA TRP A 233 -7.14 9.21 -8.57
C TRP A 233 -6.94 10.30 -7.53
N LEU A 234 -5.94 10.08 -6.69
CA LEU A 234 -5.46 11.03 -5.70
C LEU A 234 -3.98 11.31 -5.95
N GLU A 235 -3.62 12.57 -6.04
CA GLU A 235 -2.25 13.07 -5.90
C GLU A 235 -2.08 13.68 -4.52
N GLY A 236 -1.10 13.18 -3.76
CA GLY A 236 -0.72 13.72 -2.45
C GLY A 236 0.68 14.30 -2.48
N LYS A 237 0.88 15.44 -1.82
CA LYS A 237 2.19 16.07 -1.65
C LYS A 237 2.55 16.13 -0.19
N LEU A 238 3.77 15.71 0.14
CA LEU A 238 4.37 15.82 1.46
C LEU A 238 5.84 16.18 1.31
N GLY A 239 6.20 17.38 1.75
CA GLY A 239 7.53 17.89 1.51
C GLY A 239 7.86 17.93 0.01
N GLY A 240 9.03 17.41 -0.36
CA GLY A 240 9.44 17.26 -1.77
C GLY A 240 8.85 16.05 -2.49
N CYS A 241 8.00 15.27 -1.82
CA CYS A 241 7.35 14.08 -2.39
C CYS A 241 6.04 14.42 -3.07
N THR A 242 5.85 13.94 -4.30
CA THR A 242 4.55 13.88 -4.96
C THR A 242 4.27 12.44 -5.32
N VAL A 243 3.18 11.90 -4.82
CA VAL A 243 2.76 10.51 -5.02
C VAL A 243 1.34 10.47 -5.53
N ARG A 244 1.01 9.45 -6.32
CA ARG A 244 -0.31 9.30 -6.91
C ARG A 244 -0.72 7.83 -6.91
N ASP A 245 -1.99 7.59 -6.72
CA ASP A 245 -2.64 6.30 -6.88
C ASP A 245 -4.01 6.47 -7.51
N SER A 246 -4.57 5.38 -8.07
CA SER A 246 -5.86 5.37 -8.72
C SER A 246 -6.63 4.11 -8.40
N ILE A 247 -7.95 4.23 -8.41
CA ILE A 247 -8.91 3.13 -8.28
C ILE A 247 -10.00 3.31 -9.33
N GLU A 248 -10.38 2.22 -9.99
CA GLU A 248 -11.49 2.20 -10.95
C GLU A 248 -12.71 1.51 -10.35
N PHE A 249 -13.85 2.19 -10.43
CA PHE A 249 -15.15 1.64 -10.09
C PHE A 249 -15.91 1.29 -11.35
N LEU A 250 -16.13 -0.01 -11.56
CA LEU A 250 -16.85 -0.53 -12.72
C LEU A 250 -18.29 -0.90 -12.32
N GLU A 251 -19.26 -0.40 -13.05
CA GLU A 251 -20.65 -0.84 -12.92
C GLU A 251 -20.84 -2.20 -13.62
N LYS A 252 -21.48 -3.15 -12.94
CA LYS A 252 -21.89 -4.43 -13.54
C LYS A 252 -23.41 -4.53 -13.59
N PRO A 253 -24.03 -3.97 -14.63
CA PRO A 253 -25.49 -3.90 -14.73
C PRO A 253 -26.20 -5.27 -14.68
N LEU A 254 -25.54 -6.33 -15.17
CA LEU A 254 -26.11 -7.70 -15.20
C LEU A 254 -26.15 -8.40 -13.84
N LEU A 255 -25.28 -8.01 -12.90
CA LEU A 255 -25.29 -8.52 -11.52
C LEU A 255 -26.11 -7.64 -10.57
N CYS A 256 -26.53 -6.47 -11.03
CA CYS A 256 -27.12 -5.41 -10.21
C CYS A 256 -28.62 -5.28 -10.37
N SER A 257 -29.25 -5.97 -11.32
CA SER A 257 -30.69 -6.13 -11.31
C SER A 257 -31.05 -7.17 -10.26
N CYS A 258 -31.64 -6.72 -9.15
CA CYS A 258 -32.16 -7.63 -8.15
C CYS A 258 -33.22 -8.53 -8.79
N LYS A 259 -32.85 -9.79 -9.07
CA LYS A 259 -33.73 -10.81 -9.60
C LYS A 259 -33.61 -12.06 -8.75
N LEU A 260 -34.74 -12.78 -8.59
CA LEU A 260 -34.69 -14.14 -8.10
C LEU A 260 -34.48 -15.10 -9.27
N TYR A 261 -33.62 -16.08 -9.05
CA TYR A 261 -33.39 -17.21 -9.93
C TYR A 261 -33.95 -18.45 -9.25
N PHE A 262 -34.69 -19.25 -9.98
CA PHE A 262 -35.35 -20.45 -9.48
C PHE A 262 -34.69 -21.67 -10.09
N PRO A 263 -33.95 -22.50 -9.31
CA PRO A 263 -33.40 -23.75 -9.81
C PRO A 263 -34.54 -24.66 -10.27
N GLU A 264 -34.44 -25.25 -11.47
CA GLU A 264 -35.49 -26.11 -12.01
C GLU A 264 -35.49 -27.51 -11.42
N ILE A 265 -34.31 -27.95 -10.85
CA ILE A 265 -34.09 -29.31 -10.41
C ILE A 265 -33.21 -29.34 -9.15
N PHE A 266 -33.47 -30.29 -8.25
CA PHE A 266 -32.60 -30.63 -7.14
C PHE A 266 -32.69 -32.10 -6.76
N SER A 267 -31.65 -32.62 -6.08
CA SER A 267 -31.55 -34.05 -5.74
C SER A 267 -31.04 -34.23 -4.30
N PRO A 268 -31.92 -34.41 -3.31
CA PRO A 268 -31.53 -34.56 -1.90
C PRO A 268 -31.02 -35.98 -1.62
N ASN A 269 -29.82 -36.31 -2.16
CA ASN A 269 -29.15 -37.60 -2.03
C ASN A 269 -28.04 -37.61 -0.95
N ARG A 270 -27.78 -36.45 -0.29
CA ARG A 270 -26.79 -36.24 0.77
C ARG A 270 -25.33 -36.29 0.29
N ASP A 271 -25.10 -35.93 -0.97
CA ASP A 271 -23.74 -35.77 -1.53
C ASP A 271 -23.19 -34.34 -1.39
N ASN A 272 -23.95 -33.42 -0.75
CA ASN A 272 -23.69 -32.00 -0.58
C ASN A 272 -23.76 -31.20 -1.90
N ILE A 273 -24.37 -31.75 -2.95
CA ILE A 273 -24.56 -31.08 -4.23
C ILE A 273 -26.07 -31.04 -4.52
N ASN A 274 -26.65 -29.84 -4.55
CA ASN A 274 -28.07 -29.63 -4.83
C ASN A 274 -29.04 -30.43 -3.93
N ASP A 275 -28.65 -30.69 -2.68
CA ASP A 275 -29.44 -31.43 -1.69
C ASP A 275 -30.66 -30.65 -1.18
N THR A 276 -30.69 -29.35 -1.42
CA THR A 276 -31.78 -28.45 -1.01
C THR A 276 -32.18 -27.51 -2.13
N TRP A 277 -33.44 -27.07 -2.11
CA TRP A 277 -33.95 -26.10 -3.06
C TRP A 277 -34.36 -24.80 -2.35
N ALA A 278 -33.86 -23.69 -2.88
CA ALA A 278 -34.30 -22.34 -2.55
C ALA A 278 -34.11 -21.43 -3.76
N PRO A 279 -34.90 -20.35 -3.87
CA PRO A 279 -34.60 -19.27 -4.81
C PRO A 279 -33.23 -18.64 -4.51
N LEU A 280 -32.52 -18.25 -5.55
CA LEU A 280 -31.18 -17.62 -5.47
C LEU A 280 -31.27 -16.15 -5.86
N THR A 281 -30.64 -15.28 -5.09
CA THR A 281 -30.53 -13.86 -5.40
C THR A 281 -29.27 -13.27 -4.78
N PRO A 282 -28.58 -12.32 -5.45
CA PRO A 282 -27.48 -11.57 -4.86
C PRO A 282 -27.98 -10.46 -3.92
N CYS A 283 -29.29 -10.21 -3.85
CA CYS A 283 -29.87 -9.09 -3.13
C CYS A 283 -30.54 -9.54 -1.82
N GLU A 284 -30.50 -8.68 -0.83
CA GLU A 284 -31.21 -8.89 0.42
C GLU A 284 -32.74 -8.78 0.22
N LEU A 285 -33.49 -9.69 0.85
CA LEU A 285 -34.95 -9.70 0.80
C LEU A 285 -35.54 -9.16 2.10
N GLY A 286 -36.36 -8.13 2.02
CA GLY A 286 -37.06 -7.53 3.17
C GLY A 286 -38.32 -8.27 3.53
N THR A 287 -39.06 -8.81 2.53
CA THR A 287 -40.27 -9.65 2.71
C THR A 287 -40.06 -10.92 1.91
N TYR A 288 -40.43 -12.05 2.49
CA TYR A 288 -40.29 -13.37 1.86
C TYR A 288 -41.36 -14.31 2.36
N GLU A 289 -42.08 -14.97 1.44
CA GLU A 289 -42.97 -16.05 1.75
C GLU A 289 -42.92 -17.06 0.60
N LEU A 290 -42.38 -18.25 0.86
CA LEU A 290 -42.27 -19.35 -0.08
C LEU A 290 -43.21 -20.46 0.33
N LEU A 291 -44.04 -20.96 -0.64
CA LEU A 291 -44.92 -22.10 -0.50
C LEU A 291 -44.57 -23.10 -1.60
N ILE A 292 -44.47 -24.41 -1.26
CA ILE A 292 -44.26 -25.48 -2.24
C ILE A 292 -45.36 -26.51 -2.09
N PHE A 293 -45.94 -26.91 -3.22
CA PHE A 293 -47.08 -27.81 -3.30
C PHE A 293 -46.74 -29.05 -4.10
N ASN A 294 -47.29 -30.18 -3.72
CA ASN A 294 -47.26 -31.37 -4.54
C ASN A 294 -48.26 -31.30 -5.72
N ARG A 295 -48.24 -32.29 -6.62
CA ARG A 295 -49.09 -32.35 -7.81
C ARG A 295 -50.61 -32.39 -7.52
N TRP A 296 -51.03 -32.64 -6.29
CA TRP A 296 -52.43 -32.63 -5.86
C TRP A 296 -52.83 -31.34 -5.15
N GLY A 297 -51.93 -30.37 -5.12
CA GLY A 297 -52.17 -29.08 -4.47
C GLY A 297 -51.96 -29.10 -2.95
N GLY A 298 -51.46 -30.20 -2.40
CA GLY A 298 -51.12 -30.28 -0.98
C GLY A 298 -49.83 -29.52 -0.66
N LEU A 299 -49.87 -28.63 0.36
CA LEU A 299 -48.69 -27.89 0.83
C LEU A 299 -47.70 -28.85 1.44
N VAL A 300 -46.45 -28.86 0.95
CA VAL A 300 -45.35 -29.74 1.45
C VAL A 300 -44.22 -28.97 2.12
N PHE A 301 -44.10 -27.66 1.81
CA PHE A 301 -43.09 -26.78 2.46
C PHE A 301 -43.57 -25.35 2.50
N GLN A 302 -43.21 -24.64 3.59
CA GLN A 302 -43.45 -23.21 3.74
C GLN A 302 -42.30 -22.58 4.50
N SER A 303 -41.83 -21.42 4.04
CA SER A 303 -40.86 -20.59 4.77
C SER A 303 -41.19 -19.11 4.62
N LYS A 304 -40.92 -18.35 5.69
CA LYS A 304 -40.89 -16.88 5.70
C LYS A 304 -39.49 -16.32 5.80
N GLN A 305 -38.49 -17.18 5.74
CA GLN A 305 -37.06 -16.82 5.80
C GLN A 305 -36.35 -17.29 4.52
N ALA A 306 -35.71 -16.36 3.84
CA ALA A 306 -35.00 -16.64 2.60
C ALA A 306 -33.80 -17.62 2.76
N THR A 307 -33.27 -17.72 3.99
CA THR A 307 -32.18 -18.63 4.35
C THR A 307 -32.65 -20.09 4.56
N THR A 308 -33.96 -20.35 4.59
CA THR A 308 -34.49 -21.68 4.82
C THR A 308 -34.82 -22.36 3.49
N ALA A 309 -34.06 -23.36 3.13
CA ALA A 309 -34.23 -24.16 1.92
C ALA A 309 -35.07 -25.42 2.16
N TRP A 310 -35.78 -25.90 1.12
CA TRP A 310 -36.52 -27.16 1.14
C TRP A 310 -35.58 -28.34 0.87
N ASN A 311 -35.54 -29.31 1.76
CA ASN A 311 -34.73 -30.54 1.68
C ASN A 311 -35.47 -31.73 1.00
N GLY A 312 -36.56 -31.49 0.33
CA GLY A 312 -37.36 -32.54 -0.28
C GLY A 312 -38.20 -33.37 0.71
N GLN A 313 -38.43 -32.88 1.93
CA GLN A 313 -39.23 -33.54 2.95
C GLN A 313 -40.49 -32.73 3.30
N HIS A 314 -41.52 -33.40 3.80
CA HIS A 314 -42.66 -32.82 4.48
C HIS A 314 -42.71 -33.43 5.89
N GLY A 315 -42.41 -32.62 6.90
CA GLY A 315 -42.05 -33.15 8.23
C GLY A 315 -40.82 -34.05 8.12
N ASP A 316 -40.87 -35.24 8.70
CA ASP A 316 -39.80 -36.22 8.63
C ASP A 316 -39.94 -37.25 7.48
N GLN A 317 -40.87 -37.01 6.55
CA GLN A 317 -41.14 -37.91 5.44
C GLN A 317 -40.60 -37.39 4.13
N ASP A 318 -39.81 -38.22 3.47
CA ASP A 318 -39.28 -37.96 2.14
C ASP A 318 -40.42 -37.87 1.13
N GLN A 319 -40.41 -36.80 0.34
CA GLN A 319 -41.35 -36.62 -0.75
C GLN A 319 -40.85 -37.39 -1.99
N PRO A 320 -41.77 -38.02 -2.77
CA PRO A 320 -41.39 -38.82 -3.93
C PRO A 320 -40.80 -37.95 -5.04
N SER A 321 -39.95 -38.56 -5.89
CA SER A 321 -39.47 -37.93 -7.11
C SER A 321 -40.65 -37.47 -7.99
N GLY A 322 -40.54 -36.30 -8.56
CA GLY A 322 -41.61 -35.71 -9.36
C GLY A 322 -41.57 -34.19 -9.42
N VAL A 323 -42.62 -33.64 -10.02
CA VAL A 323 -42.79 -32.19 -10.18
C VAL A 323 -43.59 -31.63 -9.01
N TYR A 324 -43.09 -30.52 -8.48
CA TYR A 324 -43.67 -29.69 -7.44
C TYR A 324 -43.89 -28.29 -7.97
N VAL A 325 -44.87 -27.57 -7.41
CA VAL A 325 -45.17 -26.18 -7.77
C VAL A 325 -44.72 -25.29 -6.63
N PHE A 326 -43.92 -24.28 -6.90
CA PHE A 326 -43.66 -23.23 -5.92
C PHE A 326 -44.49 -21.99 -6.22
N ARG A 327 -44.82 -21.25 -5.18
CA ARG A 327 -45.32 -19.90 -5.23
C ARG A 327 -44.58 -19.07 -4.20
N ILE A 328 -44.07 -17.90 -4.63
CA ILE A 328 -43.31 -17.02 -3.76
C ILE A 328 -43.83 -15.59 -3.84
N ARG A 329 -43.86 -14.91 -2.69
CA ARG A 329 -44.06 -13.48 -2.56
C ARG A 329 -42.82 -12.88 -1.90
N TYR A 330 -42.27 -11.83 -2.49
CA TYR A 330 -41.07 -11.21 -1.97
C TYR A 330 -41.00 -9.74 -2.28
N ARG A 331 -40.14 -9.04 -1.53
CA ARG A 331 -39.74 -7.65 -1.74
C ARG A 331 -38.22 -7.57 -1.51
N PHE A 332 -37.50 -6.86 -2.38
CA PHE A 332 -36.12 -6.56 -2.12
C PHE A 332 -35.99 -5.54 -0.97
N ALA A 333 -34.95 -5.66 -0.14
CA ALA A 333 -34.70 -4.77 1.00
C ALA A 333 -34.28 -3.35 0.57
N SER A 334 -33.85 -3.16 -0.70
CA SER A 334 -33.68 -1.85 -1.30
C SER A 334 -35.01 -1.06 -1.25
N ASN A 335 -34.94 0.27 -1.29
CA ASN A 335 -36.07 1.20 -1.16
C ASN A 335 -37.27 0.98 -2.13
N ASP A 336 -37.31 -0.14 -2.85
CA ASP A 336 -38.39 -0.53 -3.72
C ASP A 336 -39.58 -1.07 -2.90
N ALA A 337 -40.68 -0.31 -2.87
CA ALA A 337 -41.93 -0.71 -2.21
C ALA A 337 -42.66 -1.84 -2.94
N THR A 338 -42.17 -2.30 -4.09
CA THR A 338 -42.85 -3.24 -4.98
C THR A 338 -42.88 -4.65 -4.38
N LEU A 339 -44.08 -5.24 -4.24
CA LEU A 339 -44.25 -6.65 -3.87
C LEU A 339 -44.31 -7.49 -5.14
N TYR A 340 -43.32 -8.37 -5.29
CA TYR A 340 -43.24 -9.31 -6.39
C TYR A 340 -43.91 -10.63 -6.02
N GLN A 341 -44.46 -11.31 -7.04
CA GLN A 341 -45.01 -12.65 -6.90
C GLN A 341 -44.60 -13.46 -8.12
N ASP A 342 -43.99 -14.64 -7.88
CA ASP A 342 -43.63 -15.60 -8.93
C ASP A 342 -44.11 -16.98 -8.57
N GLU A 343 -44.29 -17.82 -9.58
CA GLU A 343 -44.62 -19.24 -9.46
C GLU A 343 -43.91 -20.04 -10.54
N GLY A 344 -43.65 -21.31 -10.25
CA GLY A 344 -42.96 -22.17 -11.20
C GLY A 344 -42.91 -23.63 -10.76
N LEU A 345 -42.14 -24.40 -11.49
CA LEU A 345 -42.04 -25.85 -11.27
C LEU A 345 -40.67 -26.20 -10.71
N ILE A 346 -40.62 -27.21 -9.86
CA ILE A 346 -39.42 -27.81 -9.28
C ILE A 346 -39.42 -29.29 -9.58
N GLN A 347 -38.37 -29.82 -10.19
CA GLN A 347 -38.17 -31.26 -10.36
C GLN A 347 -37.34 -31.79 -9.19
N LEU A 348 -37.94 -32.67 -8.36
CA LEU A 348 -37.23 -33.44 -7.34
C LEU A 348 -36.83 -34.76 -7.92
N LEU A 349 -35.53 -35.10 -7.80
CA LEU A 349 -34.94 -36.39 -8.17
C LEU A 349 -34.39 -37.08 -6.91
N ARG A 350 -34.60 -38.39 -6.84
CA ARG A 350 -34.01 -39.28 -5.81
C ARG A 350 -33.44 -40.52 -6.47
#